data_5c4d17fcb0e5e48476717270dc554ad9
#
_entry.id   5c4d17fcb0e5e48476717270dc554ad9
#
_cell.length_a   1.000
_cell.length_b   1.000
_cell.length_c   1.000
_cell.angle_alpha   90.00
_cell.angle_beta   90.00
_cell.angle_gamma   90.00
#
_symmetry.space_group_name_H-M   'P 1'
#
loop_
_entity.id
_entity.type
_entity.pdbx_description
1 polymer ?
#
loop_
_entity_poly.entity_id
_entity_poly.type
_entity_poly.pdbx_seq_one_letter_code
_entity_poly.pdbx_strand_id
1 'polypeptide(L)'
;MTSLACSFCRILPAVAASVVPLVSLSAPAEAVLPPVGNDRSRLVMLPEEAQITALPYIITPERRAMLNTIRFAEGTWKGGLDLGYRVMFGGGLMQSMDRHPNRVIYSSRYASAAAGAYQFMPFTWDLVKRSLGVRGFGPEVQDQGALFLIQRRKALGLTDQGVMTPLLAAKLAPEWASFPTLRGRSYYGQPVKHFTNLKGFYNLNLAQLRQIRDEKRASLSNETPEAVSDLPKAPVCTGPTILCGMP
;
A
#
# COMPACT_ATOMS: atom_id res chain seq x y z
N MET A 1 -41.18 19.31 -7.01
CA MET A 1 -41.04 20.50 -6.14
C MET A 1 -40.57 20.03 -4.79
N THR A 2 -39.40 20.29 -4.42
CA THR A 2 -38.79 20.80 -3.20
C THR A 2 -37.31 20.46 -3.23
N SER A 3 -36.57 21.53 -3.39
CA SER A 3 -35.12 21.68 -3.28
C SER A 3 -34.65 21.34 -1.86
N LEU A 4 -33.56 20.57 -1.74
CA LEU A 4 -32.75 20.56 -0.53
C LEU A 4 -31.31 20.83 -0.94
N ALA A 5 -30.91 22.06 -0.66
CA ALA A 5 -29.59 22.61 -0.83
C ALA A 5 -28.58 21.91 0.09
N CYS A 6 -27.48 21.47 -0.47
CA CYS A 6 -26.32 21.00 0.27
C CYS A 6 -25.45 22.19 0.65
N SER A 7 -25.58 22.64 1.91
CA SER A 7 -24.86 23.76 2.51
C SER A 7 -23.60 23.21 3.19
N PHE A 8 -22.44 23.20 2.48
CA PHE A 8 -21.12 23.18 3.09
C PHE A 8 -20.14 23.94 2.19
N CYS A 9 -20.41 25.25 2.10
CA CYS A 9 -19.43 26.22 1.65
C CYS A 9 -18.97 26.99 2.90
N ARG A 10 -17.89 26.61 3.53
CA ARG A 10 -17.24 27.42 4.56
C ARG A 10 -16.27 28.38 3.88
N ILE A 11 -16.68 29.62 3.89
CA ILE A 11 -15.89 30.80 3.56
C ILE A 11 -14.81 30.96 4.63
N LEU A 12 -13.54 31.00 4.23
CA LEU A 12 -12.43 31.40 5.07
C LEU A 12 -12.32 32.94 5.06
N PRO A 13 -12.10 33.58 6.22
CA PRO A 13 -11.87 35.03 6.26
C PRO A 13 -10.43 35.35 5.79
N ALA A 14 -10.33 36.47 5.06
CA ALA A 14 -9.09 37.07 4.63
C ALA A 14 -8.26 37.50 5.84
N VAL A 15 -7.00 37.07 5.91
CA VAL A 15 -6.02 37.55 6.89
C VAL A 15 -5.25 38.73 6.25
N ALA A 16 -5.34 39.88 6.93
CA ALA A 16 -4.66 41.08 6.57
C ALA A 16 -3.12 40.95 6.66
N ALA A 17 -2.44 41.43 5.64
CA ALA A 17 -0.99 41.53 5.60
C ALA A 17 -0.49 42.63 6.54
N SER A 18 0.28 42.22 7.56
CA SER A 18 1.05 43.18 8.39
C SER A 18 2.45 43.36 7.78
N VAL A 19 2.76 44.57 7.42
CA VAL A 19 4.09 44.99 6.96
C VAL A 19 5.00 45.17 8.16
N VAL A 20 6.13 44.42 8.19
CA VAL A 20 7.20 44.59 9.19
C VAL A 20 8.38 45.31 8.52
N PRO A 21 8.96 46.36 9.16
CA PRO A 21 10.05 47.12 8.57
C PRO A 21 11.39 46.36 8.63
N LEU A 22 12.17 46.53 7.57
CA LEU A 22 13.56 46.07 7.45
C LEU A 22 14.45 46.80 8.47
N VAL A 23 15.11 46.06 9.34
CA VAL A 23 16.25 46.53 10.15
C VAL A 23 17.52 45.99 9.50
N SER A 24 18.33 46.93 9.00
CA SER A 24 19.69 46.63 8.50
C SER A 24 20.59 46.33 9.67
N LEU A 25 21.21 45.15 9.70
CA LEU A 25 22.34 44.84 10.59
C LEU A 25 23.61 44.66 9.78
N SER A 26 24.61 45.45 10.16
CA SER A 26 25.99 45.48 9.68
C SER A 26 26.73 44.15 9.91
N ALA A 27 27.55 43.75 8.97
CA ALA A 27 28.41 42.58 9.05
C ALA A 27 29.54 42.74 10.06
N PRO A 28 29.94 41.72 10.81
CA PRO A 28 31.25 41.66 11.47
C PRO A 28 32.26 40.78 10.70
N ALA A 29 33.47 41.24 10.82
CA ALA A 29 34.80 40.79 10.44
C ALA A 29 35.04 39.30 10.10
N GLU A 30 35.88 39.15 9.08
CA GLU A 30 36.57 37.92 8.66
C GLU A 30 37.29 37.22 9.82
N ALA A 31 36.95 35.97 10.05
CA ALA A 31 37.77 35.04 10.84
C ALA A 31 38.65 34.22 9.89
N VAL A 32 39.94 34.42 9.96
CA VAL A 32 40.99 33.62 9.27
C VAL A 32 40.98 32.21 9.88
N LEU A 33 40.66 31.19 9.07
CA LEU A 33 40.79 29.80 9.45
C LEU A 33 42.23 29.29 9.29
N PRO A 34 42.72 28.45 10.23
CA PRO A 34 44.04 27.82 10.09
C PRO A 34 44.03 26.73 9.01
N PRO A 35 45.19 26.37 8.43
CA PRO A 35 45.29 25.40 7.36
C PRO A 35 44.92 24.00 7.84
N VAL A 36 43.99 23.40 7.13
CA VAL A 36 43.53 22.02 7.39
C VAL A 36 44.62 21.06 6.85
N GLY A 37 45.16 20.27 7.78
CA GLY A 37 46.08 19.18 7.47
C GLY A 37 45.44 18.12 6.56
N ASN A 38 46.22 17.62 5.63
CA ASN A 38 45.88 16.54 4.70
C ASN A 38 45.70 15.22 5.45
N ASP A 39 44.54 14.98 6.00
CA ASP A 39 44.14 13.62 6.40
C ASP A 39 43.17 13.06 5.34
N ARG A 40 43.74 12.27 4.43
CA ARG A 40 43.01 11.50 3.43
C ARG A 40 42.38 10.25 4.09
N SER A 41 41.60 10.41 5.10
CA SER A 41 40.62 9.39 5.48
C SER A 41 39.46 9.48 4.49
N ARG A 42 39.64 8.81 3.36
CA ARG A 42 38.62 8.58 2.35
C ARG A 42 37.56 7.74 3.00
N LEU A 43 36.59 8.40 3.62
CA LEU A 43 35.30 7.78 3.94
C LEU A 43 34.72 7.29 2.60
N VAL A 44 34.95 6.01 2.30
CA VAL A 44 34.18 5.29 1.31
C VAL A 44 32.79 5.27 1.86
N MET A 45 31.95 6.23 1.42
CA MET A 45 30.52 6.11 1.55
C MET A 45 30.17 4.83 0.79
N LEU A 46 30.00 3.74 1.54
CA LEU A 46 29.31 2.57 1.01
C LEU A 46 28.01 3.09 0.41
N PRO A 47 27.66 2.69 -0.83
CA PRO A 47 26.35 3.04 -1.35
C PRO A 47 25.36 2.59 -0.27
N GLU A 48 24.54 3.51 0.19
CA GLU A 48 23.38 3.21 1.04
C GLU A 48 22.61 2.13 0.30
N GLU A 49 22.87 0.87 0.67
CA GLU A 49 22.04 -0.25 0.21
C GLU A 49 20.64 0.21 0.48
N ALA A 50 19.90 0.45 -0.60
CA ALA A 50 18.51 0.81 -0.52
C ALA A 50 17.87 -0.25 0.37
N GLN A 51 17.66 0.09 1.63
CA GLN A 51 16.96 -0.78 2.56
C GLN A 51 15.63 -1.07 1.88
N ILE A 52 15.53 -2.24 1.29
CA ILE A 52 14.27 -2.80 0.82
C ILE A 52 13.48 -2.97 2.12
N THR A 53 12.78 -1.91 2.49
CA THR A 53 11.91 -1.92 3.67
C THR A 53 10.87 -2.98 3.36
N ALA A 54 10.97 -4.13 4.03
CA ALA A 54 10.03 -5.22 3.85
C ALA A 54 8.62 -4.64 4.03
N LEU A 55 7.77 -4.83 3.02
CA LEU A 55 6.40 -4.32 3.07
C LEU A 55 5.69 -4.94 4.27
N PRO A 56 5.00 -4.15 5.11
CA PRO A 56 4.56 -4.60 6.44
C PRO A 56 3.46 -5.67 6.43
N TYR A 57 2.75 -5.83 5.31
CA TYR A 57 1.65 -6.79 5.23
C TYR A 57 1.94 -7.90 4.24
N ILE A 58 1.95 -9.16 4.72
CA ILE A 58 1.92 -10.33 3.85
C ILE A 58 0.55 -10.40 3.18
N ILE A 59 0.52 -10.59 1.86
CA ILE A 59 -0.72 -10.67 1.09
C ILE A 59 -1.13 -12.14 0.95
N THR A 60 -2.03 -12.59 1.81
CA THR A 60 -2.67 -13.91 1.73
C THR A 60 -3.78 -13.92 0.67
N PRO A 61 -4.29 -15.09 0.25
CA PRO A 61 -5.46 -15.17 -0.63
C PRO A 61 -6.67 -14.39 -0.10
N GLU A 62 -6.92 -14.42 1.20
CA GLU A 62 -8.02 -13.73 1.88
C GLU A 62 -7.87 -12.21 1.76
N ARG A 63 -6.66 -11.70 2.04
CA ARG A 63 -6.33 -10.27 1.91
C ARG A 63 -6.36 -9.83 0.45
N ARG A 64 -5.83 -10.64 -0.48
CA ARG A 64 -5.92 -10.35 -1.92
C ARG A 64 -7.36 -10.31 -2.40
N ALA A 65 -8.21 -11.26 -1.98
CA ALA A 65 -9.63 -11.25 -2.32
C ALA A 65 -10.35 -10.00 -1.80
N MET A 66 -10.02 -9.53 -0.59
CA MET A 66 -10.57 -8.28 -0.07
C MET A 66 -10.08 -7.06 -0.86
N LEU A 67 -8.79 -6.98 -1.16
CA LEU A 67 -8.22 -5.92 -2.01
C LEU A 67 -8.90 -5.86 -3.37
N ASN A 68 -9.10 -7.01 -4.02
CA ASN A 68 -9.80 -7.09 -5.30
C ASN A 68 -11.29 -6.71 -5.16
N THR A 69 -11.92 -7.02 -4.03
CA THR A 69 -13.31 -6.63 -3.75
C THR A 69 -13.45 -5.11 -3.59
N ILE A 70 -12.48 -4.46 -2.96
CA ILE A 70 -12.44 -2.99 -2.89
C ILE A 70 -12.28 -2.41 -4.30
N ARG A 71 -11.36 -2.93 -5.12
CA ARG A 71 -11.20 -2.52 -6.52
C ARG A 71 -12.47 -2.71 -7.33
N PHE A 72 -13.18 -3.81 -7.11
CA PHE A 72 -14.49 -4.06 -7.74
C PHE A 72 -15.53 -3.02 -7.29
N ALA A 73 -15.58 -2.70 -6.00
CA ALA A 73 -16.49 -1.71 -5.46
C ALA A 73 -16.24 -0.31 -6.02
N GLU A 74 -14.97 0.10 -6.10
CA GLU A 74 -14.50 1.40 -6.63
C GLU A 74 -14.49 1.46 -8.17
N GLY A 75 -14.81 0.36 -8.89
CA GLY A 75 -14.86 0.32 -10.34
C GLY A 75 -13.47 0.28 -11.02
N THR A 76 -12.44 -0.04 -10.27
CA THR A 76 -11.03 -0.11 -10.74
C THR A 76 -10.54 -1.53 -11.00
N TRP A 77 -11.37 -2.56 -10.83
CA TRP A 77 -10.99 -3.97 -10.93
C TRP A 77 -10.37 -4.35 -12.29
N LYS A 78 -10.99 -3.91 -13.39
CA LYS A 78 -10.47 -4.12 -14.77
C LYS A 78 -10.00 -5.56 -15.08
N GLY A 79 -10.75 -6.57 -14.61
CA GLY A 79 -10.38 -7.98 -14.81
C GLY A 79 -9.10 -8.43 -14.09
N GLY A 80 -8.67 -7.72 -13.05
CA GLY A 80 -7.43 -8.01 -12.32
C GLY A 80 -6.19 -7.33 -12.86
N LEU A 81 -6.30 -6.64 -14.02
CA LEU A 81 -5.17 -5.97 -14.64
C LEU A 81 -4.61 -4.82 -13.81
N ASP A 82 -3.31 -4.56 -13.93
CA ASP A 82 -2.60 -3.48 -13.25
C ASP A 82 -3.06 -2.08 -13.68
N LEU A 83 -3.75 -2.01 -14.83
CA LEU A 83 -4.35 -0.76 -15.31
C LEU A 83 -5.22 -0.08 -14.24
N GLY A 84 -5.89 -0.88 -13.39
CA GLY A 84 -6.69 -0.39 -12.27
C GLY A 84 -5.94 0.48 -11.28
N TYR A 85 -4.64 0.24 -11.09
CA TYR A 85 -3.79 1.03 -10.19
C TYR A 85 -3.48 2.44 -10.72
N ARG A 86 -3.73 2.68 -12.00
CA ARG A 86 -3.51 3.97 -12.65
C ARG A 86 -4.77 4.82 -12.79
N VAL A 87 -5.93 4.29 -12.39
CA VAL A 87 -7.22 4.96 -12.57
C VAL A 87 -7.33 6.17 -11.63
N MET A 88 -7.61 7.34 -12.18
CA MET A 88 -8.00 8.53 -11.45
C MET A 88 -9.54 8.64 -11.40
N PHE A 89 -10.05 9.48 -10.50
CA PHE A 89 -11.47 9.84 -10.48
C PHE A 89 -11.95 10.21 -11.91
N GLY A 90 -13.13 9.72 -12.27
CA GLY A 90 -13.66 9.92 -13.63
C GLY A 90 -13.10 8.97 -14.70
N GLY A 91 -12.21 8.02 -14.33
CA GLY A 91 -11.74 6.93 -15.21
C GLY A 91 -10.51 7.23 -16.05
N GLY A 92 -10.00 8.46 -16.02
CA GLY A 92 -8.73 8.80 -16.67
C GLY A 92 -7.54 8.07 -16.02
N LEU A 93 -6.44 7.91 -16.76
CA LEU A 93 -5.25 7.21 -16.29
C LEU A 93 -4.13 8.20 -15.95
N MET A 94 -3.45 7.98 -14.82
CA MET A 94 -2.21 8.69 -14.52
C MET A 94 -1.04 8.15 -15.36
N GLN A 95 -0.15 9.04 -15.76
CA GLN A 95 1.03 8.68 -16.57
C GLN A 95 2.12 8.02 -15.76
N SER A 96 2.38 8.52 -14.55
CA SER A 96 3.38 8.00 -13.61
C SER A 96 2.72 7.58 -12.30
N MET A 97 3.32 6.58 -11.63
CA MET A 97 2.99 6.11 -10.29
C MET A 97 4.13 6.41 -9.28
N ASP A 98 5.03 7.33 -9.59
CA ASP A 98 6.10 7.74 -8.66
C ASP A 98 5.53 8.43 -7.41
N ARG A 99 4.35 9.02 -7.53
CA ARG A 99 3.62 9.68 -6.45
C ARG A 99 2.13 9.72 -6.75
N HIS A 100 1.33 9.91 -5.70
CA HIS A 100 -0.09 10.22 -5.85
C HIS A 100 -0.26 11.49 -6.71
N PRO A 101 -1.13 11.49 -7.74
CA PRO A 101 -1.21 12.59 -8.71
C PRO A 101 -1.68 13.90 -8.10
N ASN A 102 -2.37 13.87 -6.96
CA ASN A 102 -2.91 15.05 -6.24
C ASN A 102 -3.62 16.05 -7.18
N ARG A 103 -4.36 15.50 -8.14
CA ARG A 103 -5.06 16.28 -9.18
C ARG A 103 -6.55 16.19 -8.97
N VAL A 104 -7.19 17.32 -8.73
CA VAL A 104 -8.66 17.40 -8.68
C VAL A 104 -9.22 17.30 -10.09
N ILE A 105 -10.16 16.39 -10.28
CA ILE A 105 -10.91 16.19 -11.52
C ILE A 105 -12.36 16.53 -11.25
N TYR A 106 -12.92 17.38 -12.12
CA TYR A 106 -14.29 17.84 -12.04
C TYR A 106 -15.17 17.01 -12.97
N SER A 107 -16.32 16.61 -12.48
CA SER A 107 -17.42 16.05 -13.26
C SER A 107 -18.65 16.92 -13.08
N SER A 108 -19.75 16.61 -13.78
CA SER A 108 -20.99 17.41 -13.71
C SER A 108 -21.59 17.52 -12.30
N ARG A 109 -21.26 16.59 -11.40
CA ARG A 109 -21.88 16.52 -10.06
C ARG A 109 -20.86 16.51 -8.90
N TYR A 110 -19.61 16.14 -9.17
CA TYR A 110 -18.61 15.91 -8.14
C TYR A 110 -17.25 16.40 -8.60
N ALA A 111 -16.41 16.79 -7.64
CA ALA A 111 -14.99 17.01 -7.84
C ALA A 111 -14.22 16.14 -6.87
N SER A 112 -13.19 15.43 -7.36
CA SER A 112 -12.39 14.56 -6.52
C SER A 112 -10.97 14.45 -7.03
N ALA A 113 -10.04 14.25 -6.09
CA ALA A 113 -8.64 13.93 -6.38
C ALA A 113 -8.35 12.45 -6.06
N ALA A 114 -9.37 11.61 -5.96
CA ALA A 114 -9.22 10.18 -5.72
C ALA A 114 -8.45 9.51 -6.85
N ALA A 115 -7.50 8.63 -6.50
CA ALA A 115 -6.64 7.97 -7.47
C ALA A 115 -6.22 6.57 -7.04
N GLY A 116 -5.83 5.75 -8.03
CA GLY A 116 -5.33 4.40 -7.84
C GLY A 116 -6.42 3.36 -7.71
N ALA A 117 -5.98 2.12 -7.50
CA ALA A 117 -6.86 0.95 -7.41
C ALA A 117 -7.89 1.04 -6.29
N TYR A 118 -7.57 1.79 -5.25
CA TYR A 118 -8.38 1.96 -4.03
C TYR A 118 -8.92 3.37 -3.87
N GLN A 119 -8.83 4.19 -4.92
CA GLN A 119 -9.32 5.56 -4.96
C GLN A 119 -8.90 6.39 -3.72
N PHE A 120 -7.60 6.33 -3.40
CA PHE A 120 -7.04 7.11 -2.31
C PHE A 120 -7.22 8.61 -2.52
N MET A 121 -7.69 9.31 -1.50
CA MET A 121 -7.61 10.77 -1.44
C MET A 121 -6.18 11.21 -1.08
N PRO A 122 -5.71 12.40 -1.54
CA PRO A 122 -4.35 12.88 -1.26
C PRO A 122 -3.98 12.85 0.22
N PHE A 123 -4.84 13.36 1.10
CA PHE A 123 -4.60 13.36 2.55
C PHE A 123 -4.57 11.96 3.16
N THR A 124 -5.37 11.02 2.64
CA THR A 124 -5.35 9.62 3.05
C THR A 124 -4.04 8.97 2.62
N TRP A 125 -3.58 9.26 1.39
CA TRP A 125 -2.30 8.76 0.91
C TRP A 125 -1.12 9.31 1.71
N ASP A 126 -1.13 10.59 2.07
CA ASP A 126 -0.12 11.18 2.95
C ASP A 126 -0.08 10.54 4.34
N LEU A 127 -1.24 10.18 4.89
CA LEU A 127 -1.32 9.40 6.12
C LEU A 127 -0.66 8.02 5.93
N VAL A 128 -0.99 7.29 4.85
CA VAL A 128 -0.40 5.98 4.54
C VAL A 128 1.11 6.08 4.44
N LYS A 129 1.64 7.03 3.66
CA LYS A 129 3.09 7.23 3.50
C LYS A 129 3.81 7.43 4.84
N ARG A 130 3.26 8.33 5.69
CA ARG A 130 3.87 8.60 7.00
C ARG A 130 3.81 7.40 7.93
N SER A 131 2.71 6.64 7.91
CA SER A 131 2.51 5.51 8.81
C SER A 131 3.34 4.29 8.43
N LEU A 132 3.55 4.06 7.13
CA LEU A 132 4.24 2.87 6.63
C LEU A 132 5.70 3.16 6.19
N GLY A 133 6.11 4.43 6.13
CA GLY A 133 7.43 4.80 5.63
C GLY A 133 7.63 4.52 4.13
N VAL A 134 6.54 4.30 3.37
CA VAL A 134 6.62 3.91 1.96
C VAL A 134 6.77 5.11 1.02
N ARG A 135 7.37 4.85 -0.14
CA ARG A 135 7.56 5.82 -1.23
C ARG A 135 6.86 5.34 -2.49
N GLY A 136 6.59 6.27 -3.41
CA GLY A 136 5.92 5.95 -4.67
C GLY A 136 4.40 5.81 -4.53
N PHE A 137 3.75 5.34 -5.60
CA PHE A 137 2.31 5.05 -5.69
C PHE A 137 2.05 3.83 -6.58
N GLY A 138 3.02 2.90 -6.67
CA GLY A 138 2.93 1.67 -7.46
C GLY A 138 1.92 0.66 -6.89
N PRO A 139 1.64 -0.42 -7.63
CA PRO A 139 0.64 -1.43 -7.25
C PRO A 139 0.87 -2.00 -5.85
N GLU A 140 2.08 -2.46 -5.56
CA GLU A 140 2.43 -3.06 -4.27
C GLU A 140 2.24 -2.07 -3.12
N VAL A 141 2.68 -0.83 -3.30
CA VAL A 141 2.58 0.21 -2.28
C VAL A 141 1.12 0.60 -2.04
N GLN A 142 0.30 0.65 -3.09
CA GLN A 142 -1.14 0.87 -2.97
C GLN A 142 -1.83 -0.28 -2.21
N ASP A 143 -1.46 -1.54 -2.48
CA ASP A 143 -1.97 -2.70 -1.76
C ASP A 143 -1.67 -2.61 -0.26
N GLN A 144 -0.44 -2.26 0.10
CA GLN A 144 -0.03 -2.06 1.49
C GLN A 144 -0.81 -0.92 2.16
N GLY A 145 -1.02 0.17 1.44
CA GLY A 145 -1.83 1.29 1.90
C GLY A 145 -3.28 0.90 2.19
N ALA A 146 -3.89 0.08 1.31
CA ALA A 146 -5.24 -0.41 1.52
C ALA A 146 -5.33 -1.36 2.74
N LEU A 147 -4.35 -2.26 2.91
CA LEU A 147 -4.28 -3.14 4.09
C LEU A 147 -4.09 -2.33 5.39
N PHE A 148 -3.29 -1.28 5.37
CA PHE A 148 -3.17 -0.34 6.49
C PHE A 148 -4.52 0.29 6.86
N LEU A 149 -5.30 0.74 5.87
CA LEU A 149 -6.62 1.30 6.13
C LEU A 149 -7.60 0.25 6.68
N ILE A 150 -7.56 -0.99 6.16
CA ILE A 150 -8.33 -2.12 6.70
C ILE A 150 -7.97 -2.37 8.17
N GLN A 151 -6.67 -2.39 8.51
CA GLN A 151 -6.21 -2.55 9.89
C GLN A 151 -6.64 -1.39 10.77
N ARG A 152 -6.54 -0.15 10.29
CA ARG A 152 -6.99 1.05 11.01
C ARG A 152 -8.48 0.98 11.39
N ARG A 153 -9.31 0.32 10.55
CA ARG A 153 -10.74 0.05 10.85
C ARG A 153 -10.95 -1.18 11.73
N LYS A 154 -9.87 -1.79 12.26
CA LYS A 154 -9.94 -3.02 13.07
C LYS A 154 -10.69 -4.13 12.30
N ALA A 155 -10.44 -4.22 11.00
CA ALA A 155 -11.08 -5.13 10.08
C ALA A 155 -10.13 -6.20 9.51
N LEU A 156 -8.80 -6.10 9.76
CA LEU A 156 -7.81 -7.00 9.18
C LEU A 156 -8.02 -8.45 9.66
N GLY A 157 -8.22 -8.67 10.98
CA GLY A 157 -8.51 -10.00 11.50
C GLY A 157 -9.83 -10.60 10.98
N LEU A 158 -10.85 -9.77 10.68
CA LEU A 158 -12.07 -10.24 10.02
C LEU A 158 -11.80 -10.61 8.55
N THR A 159 -10.93 -9.86 7.87
CA THR A 159 -10.51 -10.17 6.50
C THR A 159 -9.78 -11.52 6.45
N ASP A 160 -8.90 -11.77 7.41
CA ASP A 160 -8.10 -13.01 7.51
C ASP A 160 -8.97 -14.26 7.76
N GLN A 161 -10.19 -14.10 8.27
CA GLN A 161 -11.15 -15.20 8.41
C GLN A 161 -11.66 -15.74 7.06
N GLY A 162 -11.49 -14.99 5.98
CA GLY A 162 -11.89 -15.45 4.64
C GLY A 162 -13.41 -15.46 4.43
N VAL A 163 -14.16 -14.65 5.17
CA VAL A 163 -15.63 -14.58 5.08
C VAL A 163 -16.09 -13.13 4.92
N MET A 164 -16.77 -12.84 3.82
CA MET A 164 -17.38 -11.52 3.61
C MET A 164 -18.67 -11.40 4.41
N THR A 165 -18.62 -10.66 5.52
CA THR A 165 -19.77 -10.42 6.41
C THR A 165 -20.28 -9.00 6.28
N PRO A 166 -21.57 -8.72 6.62
CA PRO A 166 -22.11 -7.36 6.67
C PRO A 166 -21.33 -6.46 7.64
N LEU A 167 -20.82 -7.02 8.75
CA LEU A 167 -19.99 -6.29 9.72
C LEU A 167 -18.67 -5.86 9.09
N LEU A 168 -18.01 -6.75 8.36
CA LEU A 168 -16.75 -6.44 7.65
C LEU A 168 -16.99 -5.32 6.64
N ALA A 169 -18.02 -5.42 5.80
CA ALA A 169 -18.37 -4.36 4.85
C ALA A 169 -18.62 -3.02 5.55
N ALA A 170 -19.40 -3.02 6.63
CA ALA A 170 -19.73 -1.81 7.38
C ALA A 170 -18.50 -1.15 8.04
N LYS A 171 -17.54 -1.94 8.51
CA LYS A 171 -16.25 -1.41 9.03
C LYS A 171 -15.44 -0.71 7.95
N LEU A 172 -15.54 -1.14 6.69
CA LEU A 172 -14.81 -0.56 5.56
C LEU A 172 -15.52 0.67 4.94
N ALA A 173 -16.81 0.82 5.14
CA ALA A 173 -17.62 1.91 4.58
C ALA A 173 -17.10 3.34 4.87
N PRO A 174 -16.46 3.64 6.03
CA PRO A 174 -15.87 4.96 6.27
C PRO A 174 -14.58 5.24 5.47
N GLU A 175 -13.93 4.22 4.92
CA GLU A 175 -12.76 4.40 4.02
C GLU A 175 -13.19 4.37 2.55
N TRP A 176 -14.13 3.47 2.20
CA TRP A 176 -14.61 3.29 0.84
C TRP A 176 -16.11 3.50 0.77
N ALA A 177 -16.52 4.66 0.26
CA ALA A 177 -17.93 5.08 0.20
C ALA A 177 -18.83 4.15 -0.60
N SER A 178 -18.26 3.32 -1.46
CA SER A 178 -18.95 2.27 -2.23
C SER A 178 -19.39 1.06 -1.39
N PHE A 179 -18.85 0.91 -0.16
CA PHE A 179 -19.28 -0.14 0.77
C PHE A 179 -20.51 0.26 1.56
N PRO A 180 -21.45 -0.68 1.79
CA PRO A 180 -22.65 -0.39 2.59
C PRO A 180 -22.37 -0.46 4.09
N THR A 181 -23.04 0.38 4.85
CA THR A 181 -23.18 0.25 6.31
C THR A 181 -24.06 -0.95 6.65
N LEU A 182 -24.18 -1.30 7.96
CA LEU A 182 -25.09 -2.36 8.40
C LEU A 182 -26.57 -2.14 8.01
N ARG A 183 -26.95 -0.88 7.74
CA ARG A 183 -28.28 -0.52 7.24
C ARG A 183 -28.40 -0.62 5.72
N GLY A 184 -27.38 -1.10 5.01
CA GLY A 184 -27.34 -1.18 3.55
C GLY A 184 -27.23 0.16 2.83
N ARG A 185 -26.95 1.25 3.55
CA ARG A 185 -26.83 2.62 3.02
C ARG A 185 -25.38 3.07 2.98
N SER A 186 -25.09 4.09 2.16
CA SER A 186 -23.80 4.76 2.16
C SER A 186 -23.49 5.42 3.50
N TYR A 187 -22.22 5.42 3.86
CA TYR A 187 -21.72 6.21 4.98
C TYR A 187 -21.77 7.72 4.69
N TYR A 188 -21.59 8.12 3.43
CA TYR A 188 -21.50 9.52 2.98
C TYR A 188 -22.66 9.98 2.10
N GLY A 189 -23.73 9.17 1.97
CA GLY A 189 -24.88 9.50 1.14
C GLY A 189 -24.67 9.29 -0.36
N GLN A 190 -23.58 8.64 -0.78
CA GLN A 190 -23.26 8.30 -2.17
C GLN A 190 -23.88 6.94 -2.57
N PRO A 191 -23.96 6.62 -3.88
CA PRO A 191 -24.36 5.27 -4.30
C PRO A 191 -23.41 4.20 -3.73
N VAL A 192 -23.97 3.10 -3.26
CA VAL A 192 -23.22 1.94 -2.73
C VAL A 192 -23.44 0.69 -3.58
N LYS A 193 -22.50 -0.22 -3.53
CA LYS A 193 -22.71 -1.59 -4.05
C LYS A 193 -23.58 -2.39 -3.10
N HIS A 194 -24.49 -3.19 -3.65
CA HIS A 194 -25.25 -4.12 -2.85
C HIS A 194 -24.33 -5.15 -2.19
N PHE A 195 -24.57 -5.43 -0.91
CA PHE A 195 -23.76 -6.39 -0.16
C PHE A 195 -23.68 -7.77 -0.83
N THR A 196 -24.79 -8.24 -1.42
CA THR A 196 -24.83 -9.51 -2.15
C THR A 196 -23.85 -9.57 -3.32
N ASN A 197 -23.69 -8.45 -4.05
CA ASN A 197 -22.73 -8.35 -5.17
C ASN A 197 -21.30 -8.39 -4.66
N LEU A 198 -20.98 -7.65 -3.58
CA LEU A 198 -19.66 -7.67 -2.94
C LEU A 198 -19.30 -9.06 -2.45
N LYS A 199 -20.25 -9.73 -1.75
CA LYS A 199 -20.07 -11.09 -1.23
C LYS A 199 -19.89 -12.10 -2.36
N GLY A 200 -20.70 -12.02 -3.41
CA GLY A 200 -20.58 -12.90 -4.58
C GLY A 200 -19.19 -12.77 -5.24
N PHE A 201 -18.77 -11.54 -5.53
CA PHE A 201 -17.44 -11.27 -6.09
C PHE A 201 -16.32 -11.77 -5.18
N TYR A 202 -16.37 -11.45 -3.88
CA TYR A 202 -15.38 -11.89 -2.91
C TYR A 202 -15.22 -13.40 -2.87
N ASN A 203 -16.33 -14.13 -2.77
CA ASN A 203 -16.30 -15.58 -2.68
C ASN A 203 -15.71 -16.25 -3.93
N LEU A 204 -16.11 -15.81 -5.12
CA LEU A 204 -15.56 -16.32 -6.38
C LEU A 204 -14.06 -16.02 -6.49
N ASN A 205 -13.65 -14.80 -6.18
CA ASN A 205 -12.26 -14.40 -6.25
C ASN A 205 -11.39 -15.14 -5.20
N LEU A 206 -11.88 -15.32 -3.98
CA LEU A 206 -11.18 -16.08 -2.94
C LEU A 206 -11.01 -17.55 -3.32
N ALA A 207 -12.05 -18.19 -3.86
CA ALA A 207 -11.97 -19.58 -4.31
C ALA A 207 -10.89 -19.75 -5.39
N GLN A 208 -10.86 -18.89 -6.38
CA GLN A 208 -9.85 -18.88 -7.43
C GLN A 208 -8.43 -18.65 -6.86
N LEU A 209 -8.25 -17.71 -5.96
CA LEU A 209 -6.94 -17.42 -5.35
C LEU A 209 -6.43 -18.57 -4.48
N ARG A 210 -7.32 -19.26 -3.78
CA ARG A 210 -6.97 -20.47 -3.01
C ARG A 210 -6.55 -21.61 -3.92
N GLN A 211 -7.27 -21.83 -5.02
CA GLN A 211 -6.91 -22.84 -6.00
C GLN A 211 -5.50 -22.57 -6.57
N ILE A 212 -5.21 -21.35 -7.02
CA ILE A 212 -3.89 -20.97 -7.54
C ILE A 212 -2.79 -21.21 -6.50
N ARG A 213 -3.03 -20.87 -5.24
CA ARG A 213 -2.09 -21.11 -4.13
C ARG A 213 -1.82 -22.61 -3.96
N ASP A 214 -2.87 -23.42 -4.00
CA ASP A 214 -2.77 -24.86 -3.73
C ASP A 214 -2.07 -25.58 -4.91
N GLU A 215 -2.36 -25.20 -6.14
CA GLU A 215 -1.64 -25.65 -7.35
C GLU A 215 -0.16 -25.30 -7.30
N LYS A 216 0.18 -24.06 -6.92
CA LYS A 216 1.58 -23.62 -6.75
C LYS A 216 2.29 -24.39 -5.65
N ARG A 217 1.60 -24.70 -4.55
CA ARG A 217 2.15 -25.51 -3.45
C ARG A 217 2.43 -26.95 -3.88
N ALA A 218 1.52 -27.54 -4.65
CA ALA A 218 1.67 -28.88 -5.18
C ALA A 218 2.86 -28.97 -6.16
N SER A 219 3.01 -27.99 -7.07
CA SER A 219 4.15 -27.96 -8.00
C SER A 219 5.50 -27.87 -7.25
N LEU A 220 5.61 -27.01 -6.25
CA LEU A 220 6.83 -26.89 -5.44
C LEU A 220 7.17 -28.17 -4.64
N SER A 221 6.16 -28.91 -4.18
CA SER A 221 6.37 -30.17 -3.46
C SER A 221 6.85 -31.30 -4.39
N ASN A 222 6.54 -31.24 -5.67
CA ASN A 222 6.95 -32.23 -6.66
C ASN A 222 8.35 -31.95 -7.25
N GLU A 223 8.88 -30.75 -7.09
CA GLU A 223 10.23 -30.38 -7.55
C GLU A 223 11.36 -30.71 -6.54
N THR A 224 11.02 -31.24 -5.36
CA THR A 224 12.02 -31.64 -4.36
C THR A 224 11.98 -33.16 -4.16
N PRO A 225 12.59 -33.95 -5.06
CA PRO A 225 13.33 -35.12 -4.64
C PRO A 225 14.57 -35.39 -5.53
N GLU A 226 15.58 -36.02 -4.97
CA GLU A 226 16.74 -36.67 -5.61
C GLU A 226 18.08 -35.92 -5.71
N ALA A 227 18.36 -34.95 -4.88
CA ALA A 227 19.73 -34.43 -4.82
C ALA A 227 20.51 -34.78 -3.54
N VAL A 228 20.09 -35.76 -2.73
CA VAL A 228 20.80 -36.11 -1.48
C VAL A 228 21.23 -37.59 -1.42
N SER A 229 21.05 -38.41 -2.47
CA SER A 229 21.46 -39.83 -2.41
C SER A 229 22.93 -40.09 -2.83
N ASP A 230 23.64 -39.12 -3.40
CA ASP A 230 25.01 -39.30 -3.89
C ASP A 230 26.08 -38.51 -3.10
N LEU A 231 25.89 -38.34 -1.82
CA LEU A 231 27.05 -38.03 -0.96
C LEU A 231 27.87 -39.28 -0.79
N PRO A 232 29.15 -39.33 -1.23
CA PRO A 232 30.03 -40.48 -1.01
C PRO A 232 30.11 -40.71 0.49
N LYS A 233 29.75 -41.95 0.93
CA LYS A 233 29.85 -42.38 2.31
C LYS A 233 31.30 -42.13 2.74
N ALA A 234 31.48 -41.30 3.76
CA ALA A 234 32.77 -41.12 4.39
C ALA A 234 33.34 -42.51 4.78
N PRO A 235 34.65 -42.77 4.56
CA PRO A 235 35.26 -44.04 4.88
C PRO A 235 35.13 -44.28 6.39
N VAL A 236 34.52 -45.42 6.74
CA VAL A 236 34.44 -45.89 8.13
C VAL A 236 35.82 -46.39 8.49
N CYS A 237 36.53 -45.66 9.33
CA CYS A 237 37.78 -46.13 9.95
C CYS A 237 37.44 -47.20 10.99
N THR A 238 37.57 -48.46 10.61
CA THR A 238 37.60 -49.61 11.55
C THR A 238 39.05 -49.98 11.80
N GLY A 239 39.59 -49.57 12.96
CA GLY A 239 40.90 -50.04 13.43
C GLY A 239 41.45 -49.17 14.56
N PRO A 240 41.93 -49.79 15.66
CA PRO A 240 42.57 -49.06 16.73
C PRO A 240 44.04 -48.84 16.40
N THR A 241 44.46 -47.60 16.09
CA THR A 241 45.85 -47.15 16.37
C THR A 241 46.08 -45.77 15.75
N ILE A 242 46.26 -44.80 16.58
CA ILE A 242 47.21 -43.68 16.64
C ILE A 242 47.97 -43.34 15.31
N LEU A 243 47.98 -42.04 14.98
CA LEU A 243 48.79 -41.35 13.99
C LEU A 243 48.09 -41.12 12.61
N CYS A 244 47.35 -40.01 12.52
CA CYS A 244 47.28 -39.24 11.29
C CYS A 244 48.05 -37.95 11.50
N GLY A 245 49.29 -37.97 10.99
CA GLY A 245 50.11 -36.77 10.85
C GLY A 245 49.56 -35.91 9.69
N MET A 246 49.57 -34.60 9.91
CA MET A 246 49.43 -33.60 8.84
C MET A 246 50.63 -33.70 7.88
N PRO A 247 50.42 -33.27 6.64
CA PRO A 247 51.21 -32.19 6.10
C PRO A 247 50.45 -30.86 6.02
#